data_ac68f1ca23311f55594ed824e80746a4
#
_entry.id   ac68f1ca23311f55594ed824e80746a4
#
_cell.length_a   1.000
_cell.length_b   1.000
_cell.length_c   1.000
_cell.angle_alpha   90.00
_cell.angle_beta   90.00
_cell.angle_gamma   90.00
#
_symmetry.space_group_name_H-M   'P 1'
#
loop_
_entity.id
_entity.type
_entity.pdbx_description
1 polymer ?
#
loop_
_entity_poly.entity_id
_entity_poly.type
_entity_poly.pdbx_seq_one_letter_code
_entity_poly.pdbx_strand_id
1 'polypeptide(L)'
;MLAAGEGHRCRPLTQTRPKVMLPLANMPFMEHVVRALVDNGIDEIVAVVGYQKERVMDYFEDGVKFGARITYVFQEERLGTAHALRRAQEHIDDQFLVVNGDNILDSRAVGDLLSADGDYVILGALREHAGDYGVLVVDGDVVKQIHEKPGRACAGIVNTGAYKMMPDIFEEIPRTPISERGGYDITQTLCQMMERGVKIRTVVTKAIWGDAAFAWDLLAANSIAAGLMKSEIHGEIEDGVVIRGQVSLGEGSLIRSGSYIIGPVLIGEGCDIGPNVTILPSTTIGDSVRVGSFTEIRNSILMRGSRIGSMSVISDSVIGEDCCLGDMCLIEAGSSLAEVEGEFYRAEFGAVMGDSVVAGSRVLMMPCSVVGSSAKIGSGVTIRGSVERGSRVV
;
A
#
# COMPACT_ATOMS: atom_id res chain seq x y z
N MET A 1 3.73 15.90 2.19
CA MET A 1 3.35 14.51 1.84
C MET A 1 2.54 14.50 0.55
N LEU A 2 2.89 13.67 -0.42
CA LEU A 2 2.19 13.57 -1.71
C LEU A 2 1.19 12.41 -1.68
N ALA A 3 -0.11 12.71 -1.74
CA ALA A 3 -1.21 11.76 -1.57
C ALA A 3 -2.36 11.99 -2.59
N ALA A 4 -2.09 12.66 -3.72
CA ALA A 4 -3.12 13.05 -4.69
C ALA A 4 -3.44 12.00 -5.75
N GLY A 5 -2.60 10.96 -5.89
CA GLY A 5 -2.70 9.95 -6.94
C GLY A 5 -3.84 8.95 -6.72
N GLU A 6 -4.45 8.48 -7.80
CA GLU A 6 -5.42 7.39 -7.77
C GLU A 6 -4.77 6.05 -7.46
N GLY A 7 -3.62 5.77 -8.09
CA GLY A 7 -3.02 4.44 -8.08
C GLY A 7 -3.77 3.47 -9.00
N HIS A 8 -4.04 3.86 -10.24
CA HIS A 8 -4.83 3.09 -11.21
C HIS A 8 -4.35 1.64 -11.40
N ARG A 9 -3.04 1.37 -11.29
CA ARG A 9 -2.50 0.00 -11.34
C ARG A 9 -2.90 -0.89 -10.15
N CYS A 10 -3.43 -0.30 -9.08
CA CYS A 10 -4.00 -1.03 -7.94
C CYS A 10 -5.52 -1.24 -8.08
N ARG A 11 -6.12 -0.94 -9.23
CA ARG A 11 -7.50 -1.34 -9.52
C ARG A 11 -7.63 -2.87 -9.46
N PRO A 12 -8.73 -3.40 -8.96
CA PRO A 12 -10.01 -2.75 -8.65
C PRO A 12 -10.07 -2.07 -7.27
N LEU A 13 -9.08 -2.22 -6.40
CA LEU A 13 -9.11 -1.72 -5.03
C LEU A 13 -9.19 -0.19 -4.95
N THR A 14 -8.55 0.50 -5.90
CA THR A 14 -8.55 1.98 -5.95
C THR A 14 -9.75 2.60 -6.67
N GLN A 15 -10.73 1.79 -7.09
CA GLN A 15 -11.99 2.31 -7.64
C GLN A 15 -12.85 3.06 -6.60
N THR A 16 -12.63 2.82 -5.32
CA THR A 16 -13.45 3.32 -4.20
C THR A 16 -12.66 4.13 -3.18
N ARG A 17 -11.33 4.18 -3.31
CA ARG A 17 -10.40 4.92 -2.43
C ARG A 17 -9.09 5.23 -3.14
N PRO A 18 -8.33 6.25 -2.73
CA PRO A 18 -6.98 6.46 -3.28
C PRO A 18 -6.01 5.40 -2.75
N LYS A 19 -4.92 5.14 -3.48
CA LYS A 19 -3.90 4.15 -3.11
C LYS A 19 -3.37 4.32 -1.68
N VAL A 20 -3.18 5.55 -1.25
CA VAL A 20 -2.69 5.88 0.10
C VAL A 20 -3.60 5.40 1.24
N MET A 21 -4.85 5.06 0.91
CA MET A 21 -5.84 4.51 1.85
C MET A 21 -6.00 2.98 1.75
N LEU A 22 -5.21 2.29 0.94
CA LEU A 22 -5.17 0.83 0.94
C LEU A 22 -4.52 0.33 2.23
N PRO A 23 -5.10 -0.69 2.90
CA PRO A 23 -4.60 -1.15 4.18
C PRO A 23 -3.38 -2.07 4.04
N LEU A 24 -2.41 -1.85 4.92
CA LEU A 24 -1.31 -2.76 5.24
C LEU A 24 -1.33 -3.00 6.75
N ALA A 25 -1.31 -4.25 7.17
CA ALA A 25 -1.44 -4.57 8.59
C ALA A 25 -2.62 -3.83 9.26
N ASN A 26 -3.76 -3.77 8.57
CA ASN A 26 -5.01 -3.09 8.95
C ASN A 26 -4.94 -1.55 9.11
N MET A 27 -3.84 -0.91 8.70
CA MET A 27 -3.70 0.54 8.69
C MET A 27 -3.46 1.06 7.26
N PRO A 28 -3.99 2.22 6.86
CA PRO A 28 -3.70 2.82 5.56
C PRO A 28 -2.19 3.04 5.33
N PHE A 29 -1.72 2.95 4.08
CA PHE A 29 -0.34 3.32 3.73
C PHE A 29 0.08 4.66 4.33
N MET A 30 -0.75 5.68 4.15
CA MET A 30 -0.46 7.04 4.62
C MET A 30 -0.27 7.10 6.14
N GLU A 31 -0.95 6.25 6.92
CA GLU A 31 -0.77 6.22 8.37
C GLU A 31 0.61 5.69 8.77
N HIS A 32 1.13 4.67 8.08
CA HIS A 32 2.51 4.22 8.30
C HIS A 32 3.52 5.35 8.08
N VAL A 33 3.31 6.15 7.03
CA VAL A 33 4.18 7.31 6.74
C VAL A 33 4.02 8.40 7.80
N VAL A 34 2.79 8.74 8.20
CA VAL A 34 2.53 9.73 9.26
C VAL A 34 3.21 9.32 10.57
N ARG A 35 3.05 8.06 10.98
CA ARG A 35 3.69 7.54 12.21
C ARG A 35 5.21 7.60 12.12
N ALA A 36 5.81 7.22 10.98
CA ALA A 36 7.25 7.29 10.78
C ALA A 36 7.79 8.72 10.86
N LEU A 37 7.03 9.72 10.39
CA LEU A 37 7.38 11.14 10.51
C LEU A 37 7.27 11.61 11.96
N VAL A 38 6.16 11.32 12.64
CA VAL A 38 5.92 11.72 14.05
C VAL A 38 6.94 11.10 14.99
N ASP A 39 7.31 9.83 14.79
CA ASP A 39 8.37 9.16 15.57
C ASP A 39 9.73 9.85 15.46
N ASN A 40 9.95 10.67 14.43
CA ASN A 40 11.14 11.49 14.22
C ASN A 40 10.95 12.98 14.56
N GLY A 41 9.85 13.34 15.24
CA GLY A 41 9.56 14.69 15.68
C GLY A 41 9.02 15.61 14.59
N ILE A 42 8.55 15.07 13.46
CA ILE A 42 7.89 15.82 12.39
C ILE A 42 6.39 15.69 12.58
N ASP A 43 5.78 16.67 13.18
CA ASP A 43 4.36 16.72 13.54
C ASP A 43 3.55 17.72 12.70
N GLU A 44 4.20 18.61 11.95
CA GLU A 44 3.54 19.49 10.97
C GLU A 44 3.59 18.89 9.57
N ILE A 45 2.45 18.51 9.04
CA ILE A 45 2.35 17.80 7.76
C ILE A 45 1.43 18.56 6.80
N VAL A 46 1.95 18.95 5.65
CA VAL A 46 1.13 19.43 4.53
C VAL A 46 0.83 18.24 3.62
N ALA A 47 -0.42 17.80 3.57
CA ALA A 47 -0.88 16.69 2.76
C ALA A 47 -1.47 17.20 1.44
N VAL A 48 -0.81 16.89 0.33
CA VAL A 48 -1.34 17.18 -1.02
C VAL A 48 -2.25 16.04 -1.42
N VAL A 49 -3.55 16.30 -1.46
CA VAL A 49 -4.59 15.32 -1.76
C VAL A 49 -5.32 15.65 -3.06
N GLY A 50 -5.96 14.67 -3.69
CA GLY A 50 -6.63 14.84 -4.98
C GLY A 50 -7.75 13.83 -5.20
N TYR A 51 -7.46 12.70 -5.83
CA TYR A 51 -8.46 11.65 -6.08
C TYR A 51 -9.09 11.16 -4.77
N GLN A 52 -10.44 11.21 -4.71
CA GLN A 52 -11.23 10.80 -3.53
C GLN A 52 -10.66 11.33 -2.20
N LYS A 53 -10.26 12.59 -2.19
CA LYS A 53 -9.65 13.29 -1.06
C LYS A 53 -10.46 13.21 0.23
N GLU A 54 -11.77 13.11 0.12
CA GLU A 54 -12.70 13.00 1.27
C GLU A 54 -12.35 11.78 2.12
N ARG A 55 -12.01 10.64 1.50
CA ARG A 55 -11.58 9.42 2.22
C ARG A 55 -10.34 9.65 3.08
N VAL A 56 -9.40 10.45 2.60
CA VAL A 56 -8.18 10.80 3.36
C VAL A 56 -8.54 11.76 4.48
N MET A 57 -9.30 12.82 4.17
CA MET A 57 -9.66 13.85 5.13
C MET A 57 -10.55 13.31 6.26
N ASP A 58 -11.52 12.45 5.94
CA ASP A 58 -12.41 11.82 6.94
C ASP A 58 -11.64 10.89 7.89
N TYR A 59 -10.58 10.22 7.41
CA TYR A 59 -9.79 9.31 8.23
C TYR A 59 -8.79 10.03 9.13
N PHE A 60 -8.04 10.98 8.57
CA PHE A 60 -6.97 11.66 9.29
C PHE A 60 -7.46 12.90 10.06
N GLU A 61 -8.62 13.45 9.70
CA GLU A 61 -9.17 14.68 10.28
C GLU A 61 -8.11 15.81 10.32
N ASP A 62 -7.82 16.38 11.48
CA ASP A 62 -6.76 17.36 11.69
C ASP A 62 -5.39 16.73 12.03
N GLY A 63 -5.31 15.41 12.14
CA GLY A 63 -4.10 14.65 12.44
C GLY A 63 -3.79 14.44 13.92
N VAL A 64 -4.51 15.12 14.83
CA VAL A 64 -4.20 15.11 16.28
C VAL A 64 -4.19 13.70 16.87
N LYS A 65 -5.11 12.82 16.45
CA LYS A 65 -5.14 11.42 16.92
C LYS A 65 -3.90 10.61 16.54
N PHE A 66 -3.13 11.07 15.56
CA PHE A 66 -1.87 10.44 15.12
C PHE A 66 -0.62 11.16 15.66
N GLY A 67 -0.80 12.19 16.49
CA GLY A 67 0.28 13.00 17.02
C GLY A 67 0.84 14.02 16.02
N ALA A 68 0.09 14.34 14.98
CA ALA A 68 0.44 15.31 13.95
C ALA A 68 -0.59 16.45 13.84
N ARG A 69 -0.23 17.51 13.13
CA ARG A 69 -1.15 18.52 12.62
C ARG A 69 -1.11 18.49 11.11
N ILE A 70 -2.23 18.12 10.48
CA ILE A 70 -2.31 17.93 9.03
C ILE A 70 -3.05 19.09 8.39
N THR A 71 -2.36 19.79 7.49
CA THR A 71 -2.94 20.81 6.61
C THR A 71 -3.14 20.21 5.22
N TYR A 72 -4.35 20.33 4.67
CA TYR A 72 -4.66 19.77 3.35
C TYR A 72 -4.57 20.82 2.26
N VAL A 73 -3.87 20.47 1.18
CA VAL A 73 -3.85 21.25 -0.07
C VAL A 73 -4.30 20.37 -1.24
N PHE A 74 -4.94 20.96 -2.23
CA PHE A 74 -5.62 20.19 -3.26
C PHE A 74 -4.88 20.23 -4.60
N GLN A 75 -4.65 19.06 -5.16
CA GLN A 75 -4.23 18.88 -6.54
C GLN A 75 -5.44 18.45 -7.39
N GLU A 76 -6.11 19.40 -8.04
CA GLU A 76 -7.30 19.11 -8.86
C GLU A 76 -6.91 18.39 -10.16
N GLU A 77 -5.86 18.87 -10.83
CA GLU A 77 -5.30 18.26 -12.04
C GLU A 77 -4.05 17.45 -11.69
N ARG A 78 -4.04 16.17 -12.02
CA ARG A 78 -2.94 15.24 -11.73
C ARG A 78 -1.82 15.37 -12.76
N LEU A 79 -1.08 16.46 -12.72
CA LEU A 79 -0.02 16.82 -13.66
C LEU A 79 1.39 16.42 -13.20
N GLY A 80 1.51 15.44 -12.30
CA GLY A 80 2.78 14.91 -11.84
C GLY A 80 3.18 15.37 -10.43
N THR A 81 4.31 14.83 -9.94
CA THR A 81 4.75 14.98 -8.54
C THR A 81 5.32 16.37 -8.24
N ALA A 82 6.00 17.02 -9.18
CA ALA A 82 6.45 18.41 -9.00
C ALA A 82 5.26 19.37 -8.96
N HIS A 83 4.23 19.15 -9.80
CA HIS A 83 3.00 19.93 -9.75
C HIS A 83 2.28 19.76 -8.42
N ALA A 84 2.25 18.53 -7.88
CA ALA A 84 1.69 18.27 -6.55
C ALA A 84 2.47 19.02 -5.47
N LEU A 85 3.81 18.93 -5.47
CA LEU A 85 4.67 19.61 -4.51
C LEU A 85 4.44 21.14 -4.54
N ARG A 86 4.31 21.75 -5.72
CA ARG A 86 4.06 23.18 -5.86
C ARG A 86 2.81 23.65 -5.13
N ARG A 87 1.79 22.79 -4.98
CA ARG A 87 0.55 23.15 -4.26
C ARG A 87 0.79 23.42 -2.76
N ALA A 88 1.91 22.90 -2.21
CA ALA A 88 2.27 23.12 -0.81
C ALA A 88 3.11 24.38 -0.58
N GLN A 89 3.50 25.12 -1.63
CA GLN A 89 4.46 26.23 -1.56
C GLN A 89 4.13 27.28 -0.49
N GLU A 90 2.87 27.66 -0.33
CA GLU A 90 2.42 28.71 0.61
C GLU A 90 2.52 28.29 2.09
N HIS A 91 2.83 27.02 2.34
CA HIS A 91 2.93 26.46 3.69
C HIS A 91 4.36 26.04 4.07
N ILE A 92 5.35 26.36 3.24
CA ILE A 92 6.74 25.88 3.40
C ILE A 92 7.69 27.08 3.38
N ASP A 93 8.29 27.37 4.52
CA ASP A 93 9.18 28.53 4.70
C ASP A 93 10.64 28.12 5.01
N ASP A 94 10.90 26.87 5.42
CA ASP A 94 12.21 26.37 5.81
C ASP A 94 12.49 24.99 5.17
N GLN A 95 13.64 24.39 5.46
CA GLN A 95 14.00 23.05 5.01
C GLN A 95 12.90 22.05 5.38
N PHE A 96 12.51 21.19 4.45
CA PHE A 96 11.39 20.29 4.61
C PHE A 96 11.64 18.91 4.00
N LEU A 97 10.82 17.93 4.41
CA LEU A 97 10.78 16.62 3.78
C LEU A 97 9.63 16.53 2.78
N VAL A 98 9.90 15.88 1.65
CA VAL A 98 8.88 15.41 0.71
C VAL A 98 8.84 13.89 0.79
N VAL A 99 7.67 13.33 1.03
CA VAL A 99 7.46 11.88 1.08
C VAL A 99 6.19 11.50 0.31
N ASN A 100 6.22 10.36 -0.37
CA ASN A 100 5.02 9.80 -0.98
C ASN A 100 4.18 9.12 0.10
N GLY A 101 2.87 9.41 0.14
CA GLY A 101 1.94 8.83 1.12
C GLY A 101 1.64 7.34 0.89
N ASP A 102 2.11 6.75 -0.21
CA ASP A 102 1.96 5.34 -0.57
C ASP A 102 3.24 4.51 -0.42
N ASN A 103 4.23 5.05 0.30
CA ASN A 103 5.44 4.32 0.66
C ASN A 103 5.25 3.49 1.94
N ILE A 104 5.93 2.36 2.00
CA ILE A 104 6.26 1.70 3.26
C ILE A 104 7.57 2.33 3.71
N LEU A 105 7.54 3.09 4.78
CA LEU A 105 8.70 3.84 5.24
C LEU A 105 8.88 3.61 6.75
N ASP A 106 9.97 2.93 7.12
CA ASP A 106 10.37 2.74 8.51
C ASP A 106 10.83 4.07 9.11
N SER A 107 10.53 4.32 10.38
CA SER A 107 10.98 5.48 11.14
C SER A 107 12.51 5.71 11.05
N ARG A 108 13.31 4.64 11.01
CA ARG A 108 14.78 4.73 10.82
C ARG A 108 15.16 5.31 9.45
N ALA A 109 14.39 5.02 8.40
CA ALA A 109 14.65 5.58 7.07
C ALA A 109 14.41 7.11 7.05
N VAL A 110 13.40 7.59 7.79
CA VAL A 110 13.18 9.02 8.02
C VAL A 110 14.35 9.63 8.80
N GLY A 111 14.83 8.95 9.85
CA GLY A 111 15.99 9.36 10.63
C GLY A 111 17.28 9.46 9.79
N ASP A 112 17.52 8.48 8.89
CA ASP A 112 18.65 8.52 7.95
C ASP A 112 18.58 9.77 7.05
N LEU A 113 17.39 10.09 6.52
CA LEU A 113 17.18 11.26 5.66
C LEU A 113 17.37 12.58 6.42
N LEU A 114 16.87 12.68 7.64
CA LEU A 114 17.02 13.88 8.49
C LEU A 114 18.48 14.14 8.86
N SER A 115 19.22 13.07 9.19
CA SER A 115 20.62 13.14 9.64
C SER A 115 21.61 13.38 8.50
N ALA A 116 21.18 13.22 7.24
CA ALA A 116 22.05 13.39 6.09
C ALA A 116 22.42 14.86 5.87
N ASP A 117 23.70 15.13 5.55
CA ASP A 117 24.17 16.46 5.24
C ASP A 117 23.73 16.93 3.84
N GLY A 118 23.35 18.19 3.71
CA GLY A 118 23.05 18.87 2.45
C GLY A 118 21.66 19.46 2.39
N ASP A 119 21.50 20.40 1.47
CA ASP A 119 20.25 21.14 1.23
C ASP A 119 19.25 20.28 0.44
N TYR A 120 19.77 19.46 -0.46
CA TYR A 120 19.01 18.54 -1.30
C TYR A 120 19.54 17.12 -1.12
N VAL A 121 18.72 16.26 -0.53
CA VAL A 121 19.07 14.86 -0.29
C VAL A 121 17.94 13.95 -0.77
N ILE A 122 18.31 12.91 -1.52
CA ILE A 122 17.41 11.82 -1.92
C ILE A 122 17.64 10.63 -0.99
N LEU A 123 16.60 10.09 -0.39
CA LEU A 123 16.67 8.81 0.27
C LEU A 123 16.78 7.71 -0.81
N GLY A 124 17.87 6.99 -0.80
CA GLY A 124 18.12 5.85 -1.68
C GLY A 124 17.92 4.53 -0.95
N ALA A 125 17.60 3.48 -1.70
CA ALA A 125 17.58 2.11 -1.21
C ALA A 125 18.26 1.18 -2.23
N LEU A 126 18.97 0.14 -1.76
CA LEU A 126 19.56 -0.86 -2.66
C LEU A 126 18.48 -1.85 -3.10
N ARG A 127 18.42 -2.14 -4.41
CA ARG A 127 17.55 -3.15 -4.98
C ARG A 127 18.30 -4.01 -5.99
N GLU A 128 18.06 -5.32 -5.97
CA GLU A 128 18.58 -6.25 -6.97
C GLU A 128 17.90 -6.07 -8.33
N HIS A 129 16.60 -5.70 -8.29
CA HIS A 129 15.77 -5.37 -9.45
C HIS A 129 15.38 -3.90 -9.41
N ALA A 130 16.28 -3.04 -9.89
CA ALA A 130 16.11 -1.58 -9.82
C ALA A 130 15.40 -0.98 -11.06
N GLY A 131 15.20 -1.77 -12.12
CA GLY A 131 14.73 -1.28 -13.42
C GLY A 131 13.34 -0.62 -13.44
N ASP A 132 12.50 -0.93 -12.45
CA ASP A 132 11.14 -0.39 -12.33
C ASP A 132 11.09 0.93 -11.53
N TYR A 133 12.24 1.39 -11.03
CA TYR A 133 12.38 2.58 -10.20
C TYR A 133 13.26 3.63 -10.88
N GLY A 134 13.29 4.84 -10.34
CA GLY A 134 14.33 5.81 -10.67
C GLY A 134 15.67 5.36 -10.12
N VAL A 135 16.63 5.04 -10.97
CA VAL A 135 17.97 4.58 -10.57
C VAL A 135 18.91 5.77 -10.43
N LEU A 136 19.58 5.85 -9.27
CA LEU A 136 20.55 6.90 -8.96
C LEU A 136 21.95 6.46 -9.38
N VAL A 137 22.60 7.26 -10.24
CA VAL A 137 24.02 7.15 -10.52
C VAL A 137 24.77 8.10 -9.59
N VAL A 138 25.65 7.57 -8.75
CA VAL A 138 26.30 8.33 -7.69
C VAL A 138 27.83 8.31 -7.81
N ASP A 139 28.45 9.37 -7.28
CA ASP A 139 29.89 9.47 -7.04
C ASP A 139 30.08 9.83 -5.56
N GLY A 140 30.45 8.82 -4.77
CA GLY A 140 30.34 8.89 -3.31
C GLY A 140 28.87 9.04 -2.89
N ASP A 141 28.56 10.14 -2.23
CA ASP A 141 27.20 10.52 -1.81
C ASP A 141 26.51 11.51 -2.77
N VAL A 142 27.19 11.93 -3.84
CA VAL A 142 26.68 12.91 -4.81
C VAL A 142 25.99 12.22 -5.96
N VAL A 143 24.72 12.58 -6.19
CA VAL A 143 23.97 12.10 -7.34
C VAL A 143 24.46 12.82 -8.60
N LYS A 144 24.81 12.05 -9.63
CA LYS A 144 25.24 12.55 -10.94
C LYS A 144 24.15 12.47 -11.99
N GLN A 145 23.32 11.43 -11.93
CA GLN A 145 22.20 11.22 -12.85
C GLN A 145 21.08 10.45 -12.16
N ILE A 146 19.85 10.66 -12.64
CA ILE A 146 18.68 9.89 -12.27
C ILE A 146 18.11 9.28 -13.55
N HIS A 147 18.14 7.96 -13.67
CA HIS A 147 17.53 7.24 -14.78
C HIS A 147 16.15 6.75 -14.37
N GLU A 148 15.10 7.40 -14.85
CA GLU A 148 13.73 7.05 -14.51
C GLU A 148 13.33 5.77 -15.25
N LYS A 149 13.06 4.70 -14.48
CA LYS A 149 12.56 3.40 -14.94
C LYS A 149 13.26 2.86 -16.19
N PRO A 150 14.55 2.57 -16.13
CA PRO A 150 15.31 2.16 -17.31
C PRO A 150 14.87 0.81 -17.89
N GLY A 151 13.96 0.06 -17.23
CA GLY A 151 13.39 -1.21 -17.72
C GLY A 151 14.39 -2.36 -17.85
N ARG A 152 15.65 -2.17 -17.47
CA ARG A 152 16.68 -3.20 -17.52
C ARG A 152 16.82 -3.87 -16.15
N ALA A 153 16.99 -5.19 -16.15
CA ALA A 153 17.34 -5.93 -14.95
C ALA A 153 18.75 -5.49 -14.51
N CYS A 154 18.83 -4.61 -13.53
CA CYS A 154 20.09 -4.14 -12.92
C CYS A 154 19.92 -4.02 -11.42
N ALA A 155 20.96 -4.31 -10.67
CA ALA A 155 21.03 -3.94 -9.27
C ALA A 155 21.49 -2.48 -9.17
N GLY A 156 20.97 -1.74 -8.20
CA GLY A 156 21.36 -0.34 -8.04
C GLY A 156 20.71 0.35 -6.84
N ILE A 157 21.10 1.60 -6.64
CA ILE A 157 20.45 2.50 -5.68
C ILE A 157 19.23 3.08 -6.37
N VAL A 158 18.06 2.87 -5.79
CA VAL A 158 16.80 3.41 -6.30
C VAL A 158 16.36 4.63 -5.50
N ASN A 159 15.71 5.57 -6.18
CA ASN A 159 15.02 6.70 -5.59
C ASN A 159 13.76 6.20 -4.87
N THR A 160 13.68 6.42 -3.58
CA THR A 160 12.55 5.97 -2.74
C THR A 160 11.33 6.86 -2.84
N GLY A 161 11.45 8.05 -3.43
CA GLY A 161 10.39 9.07 -3.42
C GLY A 161 10.32 9.84 -2.09
N ALA A 162 11.37 9.77 -1.28
CA ALA A 162 11.54 10.56 -0.07
C ALA A 162 12.76 11.48 -0.21
N TYR A 163 12.57 12.76 0.13
CA TYR A 163 13.56 13.80 -0.11
C TYR A 163 13.63 14.79 1.05
N LYS A 164 14.82 15.35 1.28
CA LYS A 164 15.03 16.58 2.05
C LYS A 164 15.35 17.70 1.08
N MET A 165 14.66 18.82 1.19
CA MET A 165 14.72 19.90 0.22
C MET A 165 14.67 21.29 0.89
N MET A 166 15.13 22.31 0.16
CA MET A 166 14.99 23.71 0.52
C MET A 166 13.85 24.39 -0.26
N PRO A 167 13.25 25.48 0.25
CA PRO A 167 12.13 26.18 -0.38
C PRO A 167 12.41 26.74 -1.77
N ASP A 168 13.68 27.01 -2.12
CA ASP A 168 14.06 27.51 -3.44
C ASP A 168 13.74 26.55 -4.60
N ILE A 169 13.45 25.26 -4.32
CA ILE A 169 12.92 24.32 -5.31
C ILE A 169 11.63 24.85 -5.95
N PHE A 170 10.82 25.62 -5.24
CA PHE A 170 9.58 26.18 -5.78
C PHE A 170 9.81 27.20 -6.90
N GLU A 171 10.99 27.79 -7.00
CA GLU A 171 11.41 28.64 -8.12
C GLU A 171 11.83 27.80 -9.34
N GLU A 172 12.26 26.56 -9.13
CA GLU A 172 12.70 25.65 -10.19
C GLU A 172 11.54 24.85 -10.82
N ILE A 173 10.54 24.46 -10.01
CA ILE A 173 9.37 23.68 -10.48
C ILE A 173 8.67 24.29 -11.70
N PRO A 174 8.44 25.64 -11.82
CA PRO A 174 7.82 26.22 -13.00
C PRO A 174 8.60 26.03 -14.32
N ARG A 175 9.88 25.70 -14.22
CA ARG A 175 10.78 25.47 -15.35
C ARG A 175 10.92 23.99 -15.70
N THR A 176 10.31 23.10 -14.90
CA THR A 176 10.42 21.65 -15.08
C THR A 176 9.83 21.24 -16.44
N PRO A 177 10.57 20.52 -17.29
CA PRO A 177 10.04 20.01 -18.54
C PRO A 177 8.99 18.91 -18.28
N ILE A 178 8.08 18.74 -19.21
CA ILE A 178 7.13 17.61 -19.19
C ILE A 178 7.93 16.33 -19.40
N SER A 179 7.75 15.35 -18.54
CA SER A 179 8.37 14.04 -18.65
C SER A 179 7.77 13.23 -19.81
N GLU A 180 8.46 12.18 -20.24
CA GLU A 180 7.95 11.25 -21.27
C GLU A 180 6.58 10.65 -20.91
N ARG A 181 6.22 10.64 -19.63
CA ARG A 181 4.92 10.18 -19.10
C ARG A 181 3.84 11.26 -19.12
N GLY A 182 4.14 12.46 -19.61
CA GLY A 182 3.18 13.55 -19.76
C GLY A 182 2.93 14.37 -18.49
N GLY A 183 3.79 14.25 -17.45
CA GLY A 183 3.67 14.98 -16.20
C GLY A 183 4.91 15.76 -15.81
N TYR A 184 4.78 16.65 -14.82
CA TYR A 184 5.89 17.38 -14.19
C TYR A 184 6.38 16.57 -12.98
N ASP A 185 7.47 15.83 -13.15
CA ASP A 185 8.01 14.97 -12.13
C ASP A 185 9.12 15.65 -11.31
N ILE A 186 9.17 15.44 -10.00
CA ILE A 186 10.22 15.98 -9.11
C ILE A 186 11.61 15.56 -9.59
N THR A 187 11.77 14.34 -10.10
CA THR A 187 13.03 13.84 -10.64
C THR A 187 13.54 14.68 -11.81
N GLN A 188 12.66 15.19 -12.67
CA GLN A 188 13.03 16.10 -13.75
C GLN A 188 13.49 17.47 -13.22
N THR A 189 12.79 18.01 -12.21
CA THR A 189 13.23 19.24 -11.53
C THR A 189 14.63 19.07 -10.95
N LEU A 190 14.89 17.97 -10.25
CA LEU A 190 16.20 17.69 -9.67
C LEU A 190 17.29 17.50 -10.74
N CYS A 191 16.99 16.83 -11.86
CA CYS A 191 17.92 16.71 -12.98
C CYS A 191 18.32 18.09 -13.54
N GLN A 192 17.34 18.96 -13.76
CA GLN A 192 17.56 20.33 -14.24
C GLN A 192 18.41 21.16 -13.25
N MET A 193 18.18 21.00 -11.96
CA MET A 193 18.98 21.65 -10.92
C MET A 193 20.44 21.16 -10.94
N MET A 194 20.68 19.84 -11.11
CA MET A 194 22.02 19.27 -11.25
C MET A 194 22.76 19.84 -12.48
N GLU A 195 22.09 20.01 -13.61
CA GLU A 195 22.66 20.62 -14.84
C GLU A 195 23.12 22.07 -14.60
N ARG A 196 22.49 22.77 -13.66
CA ARG A 196 22.88 24.14 -13.23
C ARG A 196 23.93 24.16 -12.12
N GLY A 197 24.43 22.98 -11.73
CA GLY A 197 25.50 22.85 -10.73
C GLY A 197 25.01 22.74 -9.28
N VAL A 198 23.70 22.62 -9.04
CA VAL A 198 23.19 22.34 -7.70
C VAL A 198 23.61 20.94 -7.26
N LYS A 199 24.21 20.84 -6.08
CA LYS A 199 24.67 19.58 -5.54
C LYS A 199 23.54 18.84 -4.86
N ILE A 200 23.14 17.71 -5.40
CA ILE A 200 22.14 16.79 -4.83
C ILE A 200 22.88 15.58 -4.26
N ARG A 201 22.60 15.27 -3.00
CA ARG A 201 23.18 14.11 -2.32
C ARG A 201 22.21 12.95 -2.23
N THR A 202 22.69 11.79 -1.87
CA THR A 202 21.87 10.64 -1.48
C THR A 202 22.39 10.03 -0.19
N VAL A 203 21.47 9.58 0.63
CA VAL A 203 21.74 8.69 1.76
C VAL A 203 21.06 7.36 1.47
N VAL A 204 21.84 6.27 1.51
CA VAL A 204 21.31 4.93 1.24
C VAL A 204 20.90 4.29 2.55
N THR A 205 19.59 4.13 2.75
CA THR A 205 19.06 3.49 3.94
C THR A 205 19.20 1.96 3.89
N LYS A 206 19.40 1.36 5.07
CA LYS A 206 19.27 -0.08 5.30
C LYS A 206 17.95 -0.42 6.01
N ALA A 207 17.17 0.58 6.36
CA ALA A 207 15.86 0.41 6.95
C ALA A 207 14.84 -0.08 5.91
N ILE A 208 13.68 -0.47 6.39
CA ILE A 208 12.60 -0.96 5.53
C ILE A 208 12.05 0.20 4.69
N TRP A 209 12.12 0.01 3.38
CA TRP A 209 11.42 0.83 2.40
C TRP A 209 10.81 -0.08 1.33
N GLY A 210 9.62 0.25 0.88
CA GLY A 210 8.93 -0.41 -0.20
C GLY A 210 7.79 0.43 -0.75
N ASP A 211 7.28 -0.02 -1.89
CA ASP A 211 6.05 0.49 -2.49
C ASP A 211 5.24 -0.70 -3.04
N ALA A 212 4.00 -0.46 -3.41
CA ALA A 212 3.17 -1.42 -4.11
C ALA A 212 2.79 -0.83 -5.46
N ALA A 213 3.41 -1.31 -6.53
CA ALA A 213 3.10 -0.83 -7.88
C ALA A 213 1.75 -1.35 -8.37
N PHE A 214 1.43 -2.60 -8.05
CA PHE A 214 0.20 -3.30 -8.41
C PHE A 214 -0.58 -3.75 -7.18
N ALA A 215 -1.85 -4.11 -7.38
CA ALA A 215 -2.72 -4.56 -6.29
C ALA A 215 -2.21 -5.82 -5.55
N TRP A 216 -1.56 -6.74 -6.23
CA TRP A 216 -0.98 -7.95 -5.63
C TRP A 216 0.32 -7.69 -4.85
N ASP A 217 1.03 -6.59 -5.13
CA ASP A 217 2.22 -6.20 -4.36
C ASP A 217 1.86 -5.87 -2.91
N LEU A 218 0.58 -5.57 -2.65
CA LEU A 218 0.07 -5.41 -1.28
C LEU A 218 0.33 -6.63 -0.41
N LEU A 219 0.37 -7.84 -0.96
CA LEU A 219 0.64 -9.06 -0.18
C LEU A 219 2.04 -9.05 0.42
N ALA A 220 3.06 -8.74 -0.39
CA ALA A 220 4.44 -8.63 0.08
C ALA A 220 4.60 -7.45 1.06
N ALA A 221 3.99 -6.31 0.74
CA ALA A 221 3.96 -5.13 1.59
C ALA A 221 3.30 -5.42 2.95
N ASN A 222 2.17 -6.11 2.93
CA ASN A 222 1.42 -6.51 4.12
C ASN A 222 2.21 -7.49 5.00
N SER A 223 2.89 -8.46 4.39
CA SER A 223 3.75 -9.40 5.11
C SER A 223 4.84 -8.69 5.90
N ILE A 224 5.48 -7.68 5.29
CA ILE A 224 6.49 -6.85 5.95
C ILE A 224 5.86 -6.06 7.09
N ALA A 225 4.76 -5.35 6.84
CA ALA A 225 4.09 -4.52 7.84
C ALA A 225 3.57 -5.37 9.01
N ALA A 226 2.93 -6.49 8.74
CA ALA A 226 2.42 -7.40 9.78
C ALA A 226 3.53 -7.96 10.67
N GLY A 227 4.72 -8.25 10.10
CA GLY A 227 5.87 -8.72 10.85
C GLY A 227 6.48 -7.68 11.81
N LEU A 228 6.18 -6.39 11.63
CA LEU A 228 6.65 -5.30 12.50
C LEU A 228 5.66 -4.97 13.63
N MET A 229 4.42 -5.42 13.53
CA MET A 229 3.37 -5.12 14.50
C MET A 229 3.60 -5.90 15.80
N LYS A 230 3.22 -5.29 16.93
CA LYS A 230 3.25 -5.97 18.23
C LYS A 230 2.09 -6.94 18.34
N SER A 231 2.28 -8.02 19.09
CA SER A 231 1.23 -8.98 19.43
C SER A 231 0.43 -8.44 20.61
N GLU A 232 -0.85 -8.15 20.41
CA GLU A 232 -1.75 -7.64 21.42
C GLU A 232 -3.11 -8.36 21.30
N ILE A 233 -3.62 -8.90 22.42
CA ILE A 233 -4.87 -9.63 22.45
C ILE A 233 -5.88 -8.84 23.30
N HIS A 234 -6.86 -8.22 22.65
CA HIS A 234 -7.94 -7.47 23.28
C HIS A 234 -9.31 -8.16 23.12
N GLY A 235 -9.41 -9.13 22.22
CA GLY A 235 -10.62 -9.93 21.98
C GLY A 235 -10.69 -11.19 22.83
N GLU A 236 -11.70 -12.01 22.56
CA GLU A 236 -11.99 -13.27 23.26
C GLU A 236 -11.47 -14.47 22.45
N ILE A 237 -10.87 -15.44 23.14
CA ILE A 237 -10.35 -16.68 22.58
C ILE A 237 -10.99 -17.86 23.32
N GLU A 238 -11.79 -18.67 22.62
CA GLU A 238 -12.40 -19.86 23.23
C GLU A 238 -11.37 -20.96 23.55
N ASP A 239 -11.72 -21.85 24.47
CA ASP A 239 -10.92 -23.02 24.80
C ASP A 239 -10.70 -23.91 23.56
N GLY A 240 -9.48 -24.47 23.45
CA GLY A 240 -9.09 -25.33 22.33
C GLY A 240 -8.60 -24.61 21.08
N VAL A 241 -8.47 -23.29 21.12
CA VAL A 241 -7.76 -22.53 20.09
C VAL A 241 -6.25 -22.68 20.28
N VAL A 242 -5.52 -22.87 19.19
CA VAL A 242 -4.05 -22.95 19.20
C VAL A 242 -3.47 -21.74 18.46
N ILE A 243 -2.68 -20.94 19.17
CA ILE A 243 -1.96 -19.78 18.60
C ILE A 243 -0.46 -20.04 18.65
N ARG A 244 0.23 -19.77 17.54
CA ARG A 244 1.69 -19.82 17.45
C ARG A 244 2.23 -18.57 16.76
N GLY A 245 3.32 -18.05 17.27
CA GLY A 245 3.95 -16.84 16.74
C GLY A 245 3.18 -15.57 17.11
N GLN A 246 3.38 -14.53 16.33
CA GLN A 246 2.88 -13.18 16.59
C GLN A 246 1.45 -13.02 16.09
N VAL A 247 0.49 -12.83 16.99
CA VAL A 247 -0.92 -12.64 16.65
C VAL A 247 -1.47 -11.43 17.40
N SER A 248 -2.21 -10.56 16.71
CA SER A 248 -2.99 -9.49 17.31
C SER A 248 -4.47 -9.74 17.09
N LEU A 249 -5.30 -9.45 18.11
CA LEU A 249 -6.74 -9.61 18.10
C LEU A 249 -7.40 -8.35 18.67
N GLY A 250 -8.16 -7.65 17.85
CA GLY A 250 -8.85 -6.42 18.23
C GLY A 250 -10.02 -6.62 19.19
N GLU A 251 -10.47 -5.53 19.79
CA GLU A 251 -11.57 -5.50 20.75
C GLU A 251 -12.88 -6.02 20.14
N GLY A 252 -13.67 -6.76 20.94
CA GLY A 252 -14.94 -7.34 20.49
C GLY A 252 -14.84 -8.46 19.46
N SER A 253 -13.62 -8.90 19.14
CA SER A 253 -13.39 -10.03 18.24
C SER A 253 -13.38 -11.35 19.01
N LEU A 254 -13.86 -12.41 18.37
CA LEU A 254 -13.98 -13.76 18.93
C LEU A 254 -13.29 -14.78 18.01
N ILE A 255 -12.38 -15.58 18.58
CA ILE A 255 -11.83 -16.78 17.94
C ILE A 255 -12.43 -18.02 18.58
N ARG A 256 -13.18 -18.79 17.78
CA ARG A 256 -13.91 -19.96 18.27
C ARG A 256 -13.03 -21.21 18.33
N SER A 257 -13.49 -22.16 19.16
CA SER A 257 -12.78 -23.39 19.48
C SER A 257 -12.34 -24.21 18.24
N GLY A 258 -11.22 -24.92 18.38
CA GLY A 258 -10.63 -25.75 17.34
C GLY A 258 -9.87 -24.96 16.27
N SER A 259 -9.86 -23.63 16.33
CA SER A 259 -9.12 -22.82 15.37
C SER A 259 -7.60 -22.88 15.61
N TYR A 260 -6.81 -22.81 14.54
CA TYR A 260 -5.36 -22.91 14.53
C TYR A 260 -4.75 -21.72 13.80
N ILE A 261 -4.00 -20.89 14.53
CA ILE A 261 -3.47 -19.63 14.00
C ILE A 261 -1.96 -19.61 14.12
N ILE A 262 -1.27 -19.35 13.00
CA ILE A 262 0.19 -19.17 12.96
C ILE A 262 0.49 -17.75 12.48
N GLY A 263 1.10 -16.93 13.32
CA GLY A 263 1.51 -15.56 13.00
C GLY A 263 2.76 -15.46 12.11
N PRO A 264 3.02 -14.27 11.55
CA PRO A 264 2.32 -13.02 11.88
C PRO A 264 0.89 -12.97 11.32
N VAL A 265 -0.09 -12.70 12.18
CA VAL A 265 -1.52 -12.54 11.84
C VAL A 265 -2.10 -11.37 12.64
N LEU A 266 -2.82 -10.49 11.96
CA LEU A 266 -3.57 -9.42 12.60
C LEU A 266 -5.06 -9.60 12.32
N ILE A 267 -5.86 -9.56 13.38
CA ILE A 267 -7.31 -9.60 13.31
C ILE A 267 -7.82 -8.30 13.94
N GLY A 268 -8.59 -7.53 13.19
CA GLY A 268 -9.16 -6.25 13.61
C GLY A 268 -10.23 -6.39 14.69
N GLU A 269 -11.05 -5.36 14.85
CA GLU A 269 -12.09 -5.27 15.86
C GLU A 269 -13.41 -5.91 15.38
N GLY A 270 -14.21 -6.45 16.32
CA GLY A 270 -15.56 -6.97 16.05
C GLY A 270 -15.62 -8.15 15.09
N CYS A 271 -14.53 -8.91 14.93
CA CYS A 271 -14.46 -10.08 14.05
C CYS A 271 -15.06 -11.33 14.70
N ASP A 272 -15.63 -12.20 13.89
CA ASP A 272 -16.12 -13.53 14.31
C ASP A 272 -15.41 -14.61 13.46
N ILE A 273 -14.42 -15.26 14.07
CA ILE A 273 -13.63 -16.31 13.43
C ILE A 273 -14.22 -17.65 13.88
N GLY A 274 -14.95 -18.30 12.96
CA GLY A 274 -15.73 -19.50 13.26
C GLY A 274 -14.89 -20.70 13.70
N PRO A 275 -15.50 -21.75 14.24
CA PRO A 275 -14.75 -22.88 14.77
C PRO A 275 -13.96 -23.63 13.68
N ASN A 276 -12.84 -24.22 14.09
CA ASN A 276 -11.97 -25.01 13.19
C ASN A 276 -11.46 -24.23 11.98
N VAL A 277 -11.19 -22.94 12.14
CA VAL A 277 -10.57 -22.09 11.10
C VAL A 277 -9.04 -22.17 11.22
N THR A 278 -8.36 -22.28 10.09
CA THR A 278 -6.89 -22.22 10.01
C THR A 278 -6.47 -20.88 9.41
N ILE A 279 -5.67 -20.09 10.13
CA ILE A 279 -5.10 -18.84 9.63
C ILE A 279 -3.58 -18.94 9.66
N LEU A 280 -2.97 -18.75 8.50
CA LEU A 280 -1.55 -18.91 8.28
C LEU A 280 -0.83 -17.56 8.15
N PRO A 281 0.51 -17.52 8.22
CA PRO A 281 1.30 -16.30 8.29
C PRO A 281 0.99 -15.27 7.19
N SER A 282 1.31 -14.01 7.50
CA SER A 282 1.15 -12.86 6.61
C SER A 282 -0.31 -12.52 6.27
N THR A 283 -1.26 -13.02 7.07
CA THR A 283 -2.68 -12.76 6.90
C THR A 283 -3.12 -11.60 7.80
N THR A 284 -3.85 -10.65 7.20
CA THR A 284 -4.52 -9.58 7.92
C THR A 284 -6.02 -9.59 7.66
N ILE A 285 -6.76 -9.47 8.72
CA ILE A 285 -8.22 -9.48 8.74
C ILE A 285 -8.68 -8.14 9.33
N GLY A 286 -9.35 -7.33 8.52
CA GLY A 286 -9.89 -6.04 8.92
C GLY A 286 -11.08 -6.15 9.87
N ASP A 287 -11.59 -5.01 10.32
CA ASP A 287 -12.68 -4.97 11.30
C ASP A 287 -13.97 -5.59 10.78
N SER A 288 -14.76 -6.15 11.70
CA SER A 288 -16.10 -6.71 11.44
C SER A 288 -16.14 -7.83 10.38
N VAL A 289 -15.01 -8.49 10.14
CA VAL A 289 -14.94 -9.64 9.22
C VAL A 289 -15.51 -10.89 9.89
N ARG A 290 -16.23 -11.69 9.12
CA ARG A 290 -16.73 -12.99 9.56
C ARG A 290 -16.16 -14.11 8.72
N VAL A 291 -15.63 -15.14 9.38
CA VAL A 291 -15.07 -16.33 8.72
C VAL A 291 -15.83 -17.58 9.17
N GLY A 292 -16.41 -18.29 8.23
CA GLY A 292 -17.15 -19.53 8.45
C GLY A 292 -16.26 -20.70 8.84
N SER A 293 -16.87 -21.72 9.43
CA SER A 293 -16.18 -22.90 9.98
C SER A 293 -15.38 -23.68 8.90
N PHE A 294 -14.28 -24.31 9.30
CA PHE A 294 -13.43 -25.15 8.44
C PHE A 294 -12.82 -24.38 7.24
N THR A 295 -12.65 -23.09 7.37
CA THR A 295 -12.02 -22.23 6.35
C THR A 295 -10.53 -22.09 6.61
N GLU A 296 -9.74 -22.13 5.53
CA GLU A 296 -8.30 -21.85 5.56
C GLU A 296 -8.01 -20.51 4.89
N ILE A 297 -7.19 -19.66 5.54
CA ILE A 297 -6.73 -18.39 5.00
C ILE A 297 -5.22 -18.30 5.16
N ARG A 298 -4.51 -17.98 4.06
CA ARG A 298 -3.06 -17.83 4.09
C ARG A 298 -2.60 -16.65 3.25
N ASN A 299 -1.59 -15.92 3.75
CA ASN A 299 -0.94 -14.81 3.05
C ASN A 299 -1.95 -13.90 2.33
N SER A 300 -3.00 -13.48 3.05
CA SER A 300 -4.13 -12.78 2.43
C SER A 300 -4.54 -11.56 3.25
N ILE A 301 -5.12 -10.57 2.55
CA ILE A 301 -5.69 -9.36 3.14
C ILE A 301 -7.20 -9.43 2.97
N LEU A 302 -7.93 -9.52 4.06
CA LEU A 302 -9.39 -9.41 4.10
C LEU A 302 -9.74 -8.05 4.65
N MET A 303 -10.30 -7.17 3.84
CA MET A 303 -10.66 -5.82 4.27
C MET A 303 -11.97 -5.84 5.06
N ARG A 304 -12.23 -4.73 5.75
CA ARG A 304 -13.35 -4.54 6.67
C ARG A 304 -14.69 -5.03 6.12
N GLY A 305 -15.52 -5.62 7.00
CA GLY A 305 -16.91 -6.01 6.71
C GLY A 305 -17.06 -7.24 5.84
N SER A 306 -15.96 -7.84 5.34
CA SER A 306 -16.01 -9.01 4.45
C SER A 306 -16.53 -10.25 5.18
N ARG A 307 -17.21 -11.14 4.44
CA ARG A 307 -17.77 -12.39 4.94
C ARG A 307 -17.28 -13.54 4.07
N ILE A 308 -16.64 -14.50 4.68
CA ILE A 308 -16.15 -15.71 4.03
C ILE A 308 -16.97 -16.90 4.55
N GLY A 309 -17.61 -17.60 3.63
CA GLY A 309 -18.41 -18.79 3.95
C GLY A 309 -17.56 -19.97 4.43
N SER A 310 -18.24 -20.98 4.98
CA SER A 310 -17.62 -22.17 5.54
C SER A 310 -16.93 -23.04 4.48
N MET A 311 -15.93 -23.83 4.90
CA MET A 311 -15.20 -24.79 4.04
C MET A 311 -14.54 -24.13 2.82
N SER A 312 -14.13 -22.86 2.95
CA SER A 312 -13.48 -22.09 1.90
C SER A 312 -11.95 -22.10 2.07
N VAL A 313 -11.23 -21.90 0.96
CA VAL A 313 -9.77 -21.74 0.97
C VAL A 313 -9.42 -20.44 0.26
N ILE A 314 -8.76 -19.54 0.98
CA ILE A 314 -8.33 -18.22 0.49
C ILE A 314 -6.81 -18.17 0.55
N SER A 315 -6.17 -18.10 -0.61
CA SER A 315 -4.70 -18.12 -0.72
C SER A 315 -4.17 -16.93 -1.48
N ASP A 316 -3.14 -16.29 -0.94
CA ASP A 316 -2.38 -15.22 -1.61
C ASP A 316 -3.29 -14.18 -2.28
N SER A 317 -4.27 -13.65 -1.53
CA SER A 317 -5.36 -12.88 -2.10
C SER A 317 -5.64 -11.58 -1.36
N VAL A 318 -6.17 -10.60 -2.09
CA VAL A 318 -6.65 -9.33 -1.52
C VAL A 318 -8.15 -9.24 -1.75
N ILE A 319 -8.92 -9.25 -0.67
CA ILE A 319 -10.38 -9.18 -0.69
C ILE A 319 -10.80 -7.80 -0.17
N GLY A 320 -11.45 -7.03 -1.04
CA GLY A 320 -11.93 -5.66 -0.75
C GLY A 320 -12.98 -5.59 0.36
N GLU A 321 -13.39 -4.35 0.72
CA GLU A 321 -14.40 -4.13 1.77
C GLU A 321 -15.76 -4.70 1.39
N ASP A 322 -16.49 -5.15 2.43
CA ASP A 322 -17.88 -5.61 2.33
C ASP A 322 -18.12 -6.71 1.30
N CYS A 323 -17.09 -7.50 0.95
CA CYS A 323 -17.21 -8.65 0.09
C CYS A 323 -17.95 -9.80 0.80
N CYS A 324 -18.73 -10.57 0.04
CA CYS A 324 -19.44 -11.73 0.54
C CYS A 324 -19.14 -12.94 -0.36
N LEU A 325 -18.40 -13.91 0.17
CA LEU A 325 -18.14 -15.18 -0.47
C LEU A 325 -18.99 -16.27 0.20
N GLY A 326 -19.74 -17.03 -0.60
CA GLY A 326 -20.50 -18.18 -0.10
C GLY A 326 -19.64 -19.34 0.36
N ASP A 327 -20.26 -20.44 0.76
CA ASP A 327 -19.55 -21.62 1.25
C ASP A 327 -18.77 -22.35 0.15
N MET A 328 -17.70 -23.03 0.53
CA MET A 328 -16.87 -23.86 -0.37
C MET A 328 -16.25 -23.06 -1.53
N CYS A 329 -15.94 -21.78 -1.32
CA CYS A 329 -15.17 -21.01 -2.29
C CYS A 329 -13.69 -21.40 -2.24
N LEU A 330 -13.09 -21.56 -3.41
CA LEU A 330 -11.66 -21.85 -3.54
C LEU A 330 -10.98 -20.77 -4.36
N ILE A 331 -9.98 -20.09 -3.78
CA ILE A 331 -9.10 -19.18 -4.49
C ILE A 331 -7.73 -19.84 -4.58
N GLU A 332 -7.35 -20.26 -5.78
CA GLU A 332 -6.06 -20.89 -6.05
C GLU A 332 -4.98 -19.85 -6.26
N ALA A 333 -3.87 -20.02 -5.57
CA ALA A 333 -2.66 -19.21 -5.79
C ALA A 333 -1.76 -19.85 -6.86
N GLY A 334 -1.06 -19.02 -7.62
CA GLY A 334 -0.09 -19.50 -8.60
C GLY A 334 0.28 -18.41 -9.61
N SER A 335 1.17 -18.77 -10.53
CA SER A 335 1.65 -17.88 -11.58
C SER A 335 0.74 -17.89 -12.81
N SER A 336 0.33 -16.71 -13.26
CA SER A 336 -0.44 -16.51 -14.49
C SER A 336 -0.21 -15.13 -15.08
N LEU A 337 -0.99 -14.74 -16.07
CA LEU A 337 -1.05 -13.38 -16.59
C LEU A 337 -2.20 -12.63 -15.92
N ALA A 338 -1.90 -11.49 -15.33
CA ALA A 338 -2.87 -10.55 -14.82
C ALA A 338 -3.01 -9.36 -15.78
N GLU A 339 -4.24 -8.97 -16.08
CA GLU A 339 -4.53 -7.81 -16.92
C GLU A 339 -4.71 -6.57 -16.07
N VAL A 340 -3.98 -5.51 -16.42
CA VAL A 340 -4.07 -4.18 -15.79
C VAL A 340 -4.07 -3.11 -16.89
N GLU A 341 -5.14 -2.34 -17.00
CA GLU A 341 -5.28 -1.25 -17.98
C GLU A 341 -5.05 -1.71 -19.44
N GLY A 342 -5.45 -2.96 -19.77
CA GLY A 342 -5.27 -3.52 -21.10
C GLY A 342 -3.90 -4.10 -21.39
N GLU A 343 -2.99 -4.06 -20.43
CA GLU A 343 -1.67 -4.68 -20.51
C GLU A 343 -1.61 -5.95 -19.66
N PHE A 344 -0.80 -6.95 -20.09
CA PHE A 344 -0.67 -8.23 -19.41
C PHE A 344 0.68 -8.32 -18.68
N TYR A 345 0.62 -8.61 -17.39
CA TYR A 345 1.78 -8.76 -16.52
C TYR A 345 1.85 -10.18 -15.98
N ARG A 346 3.04 -10.78 -16.01
CA ARG A 346 3.25 -12.06 -15.31
C ARG A 346 3.29 -11.80 -13.81
N ALA A 347 2.41 -12.44 -13.08
CA ALA A 347 2.26 -12.27 -11.63
C ALA A 347 2.01 -13.62 -10.96
N GLU A 348 2.16 -13.65 -9.64
CA GLU A 348 1.93 -14.82 -8.80
C GLU A 348 1.10 -14.44 -7.58
N PHE A 349 -0.18 -14.74 -7.63
CA PHE A 349 -1.15 -14.51 -6.55
C PHE A 349 -2.42 -15.34 -6.78
N GLY A 350 -3.35 -15.31 -5.83
CA GLY A 350 -4.66 -15.94 -5.97
C GLY A 350 -5.65 -15.02 -6.69
N ALA A 351 -6.32 -14.16 -5.94
CA ALA A 351 -7.24 -13.19 -6.51
C ALA A 351 -7.07 -11.79 -5.88
N VAL A 352 -7.41 -10.76 -6.67
CA VAL A 352 -7.64 -9.40 -6.19
C VAL A 352 -9.11 -9.05 -6.45
N MET A 353 -9.86 -8.82 -5.39
CA MET A 353 -11.27 -8.47 -5.44
C MET A 353 -11.48 -7.04 -4.98
N GLY A 354 -12.17 -6.24 -5.78
CA GLY A 354 -12.64 -4.93 -5.36
C GLY A 354 -13.74 -5.00 -4.31
N ASP A 355 -14.25 -3.85 -3.88
CA ASP A 355 -15.24 -3.78 -2.80
C ASP A 355 -16.62 -4.29 -3.22
N SER A 356 -17.37 -4.78 -2.24
CA SER A 356 -18.78 -5.19 -2.36
C SER A 356 -19.02 -6.29 -3.43
N VAL A 357 -18.03 -7.12 -3.67
CA VAL A 357 -18.20 -8.29 -4.55
C VAL A 357 -19.02 -9.35 -3.82
N VAL A 358 -20.01 -9.92 -4.53
CA VAL A 358 -20.82 -11.03 -4.02
C VAL A 358 -20.57 -12.26 -4.87
N ALA A 359 -19.96 -13.29 -4.27
CA ALA A 359 -19.77 -14.59 -4.88
C ALA A 359 -20.66 -15.65 -4.20
N GLY A 360 -21.36 -16.43 -4.99
CA GLY A 360 -22.14 -17.57 -4.51
C GLY A 360 -21.27 -18.70 -3.98
N SER A 361 -21.90 -19.79 -3.52
CA SER A 361 -21.16 -20.94 -3.01
C SER A 361 -20.48 -21.73 -4.14
N ARG A 362 -19.38 -22.42 -3.82
CA ARG A 362 -18.60 -23.28 -4.75
C ARG A 362 -18.02 -22.50 -5.94
N VAL A 363 -17.67 -21.22 -5.73
CA VAL A 363 -16.94 -20.45 -6.73
C VAL A 363 -15.47 -20.84 -6.69
N LEU A 364 -14.90 -21.12 -7.87
CA LEU A 364 -13.47 -21.35 -8.07
C LEU A 364 -12.86 -20.11 -8.74
N MET A 365 -11.86 -19.50 -8.11
CA MET A 365 -11.03 -18.45 -8.71
C MET A 365 -9.66 -19.02 -9.06
N MET A 366 -9.32 -18.97 -10.33
CA MET A 366 -8.01 -19.41 -10.83
C MET A 366 -6.93 -18.38 -10.50
N PRO A 367 -5.65 -18.79 -10.48
CA PRO A 367 -4.54 -17.88 -10.20
C PRO A 367 -4.58 -16.58 -11.02
N CYS A 368 -4.27 -15.47 -10.35
CA CYS A 368 -4.26 -14.12 -10.92
C CYS A 368 -5.62 -13.61 -11.41
N SER A 369 -6.71 -14.07 -10.79
CA SER A 369 -8.04 -13.52 -11.06
C SER A 369 -8.20 -12.11 -10.48
N VAL A 370 -8.77 -11.19 -11.27
CA VAL A 370 -9.05 -9.81 -10.87
C VAL A 370 -10.54 -9.53 -10.99
N VAL A 371 -11.21 -9.23 -9.87
CA VAL A 371 -12.66 -9.05 -9.83
C VAL A 371 -13.01 -7.62 -9.48
N GLY A 372 -13.65 -6.90 -10.38
CA GLY A 372 -14.07 -5.50 -10.20
C GLY A 372 -15.10 -5.32 -9.10
N SER A 373 -15.11 -4.14 -8.47
CA SER A 373 -16.02 -3.79 -7.37
C SER A 373 -17.49 -4.02 -7.76
N SER A 374 -18.30 -4.47 -6.82
CA SER A 374 -19.74 -4.72 -6.97
C SER A 374 -20.10 -5.81 -8.00
N ALA A 375 -19.14 -6.61 -8.44
CA ALA A 375 -19.43 -7.77 -9.30
C ALA A 375 -20.25 -8.83 -8.56
N LYS A 376 -21.11 -9.54 -9.27
CA LYS A 376 -21.95 -10.61 -8.74
C LYS A 376 -21.65 -11.92 -9.47
N ILE A 377 -21.15 -12.91 -8.74
CA ILE A 377 -20.73 -14.21 -9.27
C ILE A 377 -21.71 -15.28 -8.78
N GLY A 378 -22.30 -16.02 -9.71
CA GLY A 378 -23.21 -17.12 -9.40
C GLY A 378 -22.52 -18.30 -8.71
N SER A 379 -23.31 -19.17 -8.07
CA SER A 379 -22.77 -20.40 -7.45
C SER A 379 -22.22 -21.38 -8.48
N GLY A 380 -21.10 -22.03 -8.16
CA GLY A 380 -20.45 -23.01 -9.01
C GLY A 380 -19.68 -22.47 -10.21
N VAL A 381 -19.55 -21.13 -10.30
CA VAL A 381 -18.83 -20.47 -11.39
C VAL A 381 -17.32 -20.61 -11.19
N THR A 382 -16.60 -20.78 -12.30
CA THR A 382 -15.12 -20.70 -12.34
C THR A 382 -14.70 -19.39 -12.99
N ILE A 383 -13.94 -18.57 -12.26
CA ILE A 383 -13.37 -17.31 -12.73
C ILE A 383 -11.95 -17.53 -13.25
N ARG A 384 -11.65 -17.00 -14.43
CA ARG A 384 -10.31 -16.95 -15.03
C ARG A 384 -10.07 -15.54 -15.58
N GLY A 385 -8.96 -14.90 -15.19
CA GLY A 385 -8.64 -13.53 -15.60
C GLY A 385 -9.54 -12.49 -14.95
N SER A 386 -10.00 -11.49 -15.72
CA SER A 386 -10.64 -10.29 -15.20
C SER A 386 -12.17 -10.32 -15.31
N VAL A 387 -12.83 -9.81 -14.28
CA VAL A 387 -14.27 -9.56 -14.24
C VAL A 387 -14.48 -8.05 -14.04
N GLU A 388 -15.23 -7.41 -14.92
CA GLU A 388 -15.46 -5.97 -14.86
C GLU A 388 -16.31 -5.53 -13.66
N ARG A 389 -16.17 -4.26 -13.27
CA ARG A 389 -16.96 -3.65 -12.21
C ARG A 389 -18.46 -3.78 -12.47
N GLY A 390 -19.20 -4.23 -11.44
CA GLY A 390 -20.67 -4.35 -11.50
C GLY A 390 -21.20 -5.46 -12.39
N SER A 391 -20.31 -6.25 -13.01
CA SER A 391 -20.72 -7.35 -13.90
C SER A 391 -21.43 -8.47 -13.15
N ARG A 392 -22.24 -9.24 -13.88
CA ARG A 392 -22.88 -10.45 -13.40
C ARG A 392 -22.38 -11.65 -14.20
N VAL A 393 -21.78 -12.61 -13.49
CA VAL A 393 -21.29 -13.87 -14.04
C VAL A 393 -22.17 -15.00 -13.50
N VAL A 394 -22.74 -15.80 -14.39
CA VAL A 394 -23.68 -16.86 -14.05
C VAL A 394 -23.29 -18.19 -14.72
#